data_33c401dedb5c208c7e25b0b15dcb7a16
#
_entry.id   33c401dedb5c208c7e25b0b15dcb7a16
#
_cell.length_a   1.000
_cell.length_b   1.000
_cell.length_c   1.000
_cell.angle_alpha   90.00
_cell.angle_beta   90.00
_cell.angle_gamma   90.00
#
_symmetry.space_group_name_H-M   'P 1'
#
loop_
_entity.id
_entity.type
_entity.pdbx_description
1 polymer ?
#
loop_
_entity_poly.entity_id
_entity_poly.type
_entity_poly.pdbx_seq_one_letter_code
_entity_poly.pdbx_strand_id
1 'polypeptide(L)'
;MASLCSAPLLAAETPILTVKATDCCAGKGSQSFTLAQLDALPQTTVVTTTPWTEGEHRYQGVRLSTLLAKLGIHSKTVKVTALNDYWASLPVAEAEQYPVILATRQDGKVLKRRNKGPIFIIYPLSDYPDLDQERTHSFMVWQAVRIDAE
;
A
#
# COMPACT_ATOMS: atom_id res chain seq x y z
N MET A 1 28.08 24.49 -25.10
CA MET A 1 27.81 24.15 -25.13
C MET A 1 26.76 23.52 -24.57
N ALA A 2 26.12 23.23 -24.42
CA ALA A 2 25.16 22.86 -24.10
C ALA A 2 24.80 21.76 -23.55
N SER A 3 24.56 21.40 -22.80
CA SER A 3 24.44 20.37 -22.27
C SER A 3 23.20 19.90 -22.04
N LEU A 4 22.77 19.40 -22.11
CA LEU A 4 21.74 18.90 -21.96
C LEU A 4 21.29 17.99 -21.17
N CYS A 5 21.06 17.86 -20.49
CA CYS A 5 20.66 17.10 -19.67
C CYS A 5 19.40 16.66 -19.80
N SER A 6 19.13 15.91 -20.22
CA SER A 6 18.03 15.51 -20.43
C SER A 6 17.48 14.77 -19.40
N ALA A 7 16.70 14.93 -18.85
CA ALA A 7 16.20 14.28 -17.84
C ALA A 7 15.25 13.37 -18.31
N PRO A 8 15.24 12.49 -18.44
CA PRO A 8 14.41 11.67 -18.99
C PRO A 8 13.49 11.08 -18.20
N LEU A 9 13.33 10.69 -18.00
CA LEU A 9 12.81 10.05 -17.43
C LEU A 9 11.74 9.96 -16.72
N LEU A 10 11.34 10.39 -16.75
CA LEU A 10 10.22 10.48 -16.13
C LEU A 10 9.38 9.46 -16.56
N ALA A 11 9.45 9.05 -17.59
CA ALA A 11 8.63 8.07 -18.06
C ALA A 11 8.56 6.93 -17.14
N ALA A 12 9.58 6.72 -16.50
CA ALA A 12 9.60 5.60 -15.64
C ALA A 12 8.77 5.84 -14.41
N GLU A 13 8.27 6.99 -14.28
CA GLU A 13 7.60 7.33 -13.06
C GLU A 13 6.09 7.21 -13.18
N THR A 14 5.60 6.09 -13.57
CA THR A 14 4.16 5.88 -13.64
C THR A 14 3.61 5.70 -12.25
N PRO A 15 2.58 6.45 -11.88
CA PRO A 15 1.97 6.29 -10.57
C PRO A 15 1.38 4.89 -10.41
N ILE A 16 1.53 4.31 -9.24
CA ILE A 16 0.95 3.01 -8.93
C ILE A 16 -0.11 3.08 -7.87
N LEU A 17 -0.26 4.22 -7.20
CA LEU A 17 -1.25 4.39 -6.15
C LEU A 17 -1.83 5.78 -6.22
N THR A 18 -3.14 5.90 -6.07
CA THR A 18 -3.80 7.19 -5.90
C THR A 18 -4.55 7.19 -4.58
N VAL A 19 -4.35 8.24 -3.79
CA VAL A 19 -5.04 8.40 -2.50
C VAL A 19 -5.95 9.60 -2.61
N LYS A 20 -7.20 9.46 -2.19
CA LYS A 20 -8.18 10.53 -2.24
C LYS A 20 -8.80 10.76 -0.88
N ALA A 21 -8.93 12.02 -0.51
CA ALA A 21 -9.64 12.42 0.71
C ALA A 21 -9.97 13.89 0.58
N THR A 22 -11.13 14.28 1.10
CA THR A 22 -11.62 15.64 0.94
C THR A 22 -10.60 16.69 1.39
N ASP A 23 -9.97 16.47 2.54
CA ASP A 23 -9.09 17.47 3.12
C ASP A 23 -7.62 17.10 3.06
N CYS A 24 -7.24 16.19 2.18
CA CYS A 24 -5.84 15.77 2.16
C CYS A 24 -5.02 16.52 1.12
N CYS A 25 -3.77 16.22 1.15
CA CYS A 25 -2.90 16.43 0.01
C CYS A 25 -2.74 17.89 -0.35
N ALA A 26 -2.53 18.71 0.67
CA ALA A 26 -2.35 20.17 0.52
C ALA A 26 -3.56 20.82 -0.15
N GLY A 27 -4.75 20.35 0.17
CA GLY A 27 -5.98 20.93 -0.35
C GLY A 27 -6.36 20.45 -1.73
N LYS A 28 -5.59 19.54 -2.32
CA LYS A 28 -5.90 19.07 -3.67
C LYS A 28 -6.90 17.91 -3.69
N GLY A 29 -7.17 17.30 -2.55
CA GLY A 29 -8.13 16.20 -2.48
C GLY A 29 -7.62 14.87 -2.98
N SER A 30 -6.46 14.82 -3.58
CA SER A 30 -5.88 13.55 -4.02
C SER A 30 -4.38 13.70 -4.24
N GLN A 31 -3.71 12.57 -4.19
CA GLN A 31 -2.28 12.53 -4.48
C GLN A 31 -1.92 11.14 -5.03
N SER A 32 -1.12 11.13 -6.07
CA SER A 32 -0.65 9.88 -6.66
C SER A 32 0.79 9.63 -6.25
N PHE A 33 1.16 8.35 -6.19
CA PHE A 33 2.51 7.95 -5.81
C PHE A 33 3.07 6.99 -6.82
N THR A 34 4.32 7.19 -7.20
CA THR A 34 5.09 6.22 -7.96
C THR A 34 5.73 5.24 -6.98
N LEU A 35 6.28 4.15 -7.50
CA LEU A 35 7.02 3.22 -6.64
C LEU A 35 8.17 3.93 -5.95
N ALA A 36 8.90 4.78 -6.67
CA ALA A 36 10.03 5.50 -6.09
C ALA A 36 9.59 6.41 -4.95
N GLN A 37 8.43 7.05 -5.10
CA GLN A 37 7.91 7.91 -4.03
C GLN A 37 7.51 7.11 -2.80
N LEU A 38 6.93 5.93 -2.99
CA LEU A 38 6.60 5.07 -1.86
C LEU A 38 7.87 4.55 -1.19
N ASP A 39 8.89 4.22 -1.98
CA ASP A 39 10.17 3.75 -1.44
C ASP A 39 10.88 4.82 -0.62
N ALA A 40 10.61 6.08 -0.89
CA ALA A 40 11.23 7.18 -0.16
C ALA A 40 10.63 7.37 1.24
N LEU A 41 9.48 6.74 1.52
CA LEU A 41 8.87 6.79 2.84
C LEU A 41 9.47 5.70 3.72
N PRO A 42 9.31 5.81 5.05
CA PRO A 42 9.82 4.76 5.93
C PRO A 42 9.26 3.40 5.56
N GLN A 43 10.12 2.41 5.47
CA GLN A 43 9.73 1.07 5.07
C GLN A 43 9.60 0.16 6.28
N THR A 44 8.66 -0.76 6.22
CA THR A 44 8.44 -1.76 7.25
C THR A 44 8.44 -3.13 6.60
N THR A 45 9.04 -4.09 7.26
CA THR A 45 9.07 -5.47 6.79
C THR A 45 8.15 -6.31 7.66
N VAL A 46 7.30 -7.12 7.02
CA VAL A 46 6.42 -8.05 7.71
C VAL A 46 6.67 -9.44 7.13
N VAL A 47 7.02 -10.39 8.00
CA VAL A 47 7.22 -11.78 7.58
C VAL A 47 5.98 -12.54 8.01
N THR A 48 5.23 -13.08 7.06
CA THR A 48 3.96 -13.70 7.38
C THR A 48 3.50 -14.66 6.28
N THR A 49 2.61 -15.55 6.66
CA THR A 49 1.85 -16.35 5.70
C THR A 49 0.67 -15.53 5.21
N THR A 50 0.09 -15.93 4.10
CA THR A 50 -1.18 -15.39 3.63
C THR A 50 -2.03 -16.56 3.11
N PRO A 51 -3.36 -16.39 3.02
CA PRO A 51 -4.22 -17.46 2.50
C PRO A 51 -3.92 -17.84 1.05
N TRP A 52 -3.21 -16.99 0.32
CA TRP A 52 -3.01 -17.18 -1.12
C TRP A 52 -1.58 -17.55 -1.49
N THR A 53 -0.71 -17.69 -0.52
CA THR A 53 0.69 -18.04 -0.77
C THR A 53 1.10 -19.19 0.12
N GLU A 54 2.13 -19.91 -0.27
CA GLU A 54 2.65 -21.01 0.53
C GLU A 54 3.76 -20.54 1.43
N GLY A 55 3.69 -20.89 2.71
CA GLY A 55 4.74 -20.58 3.66
C GLY A 55 4.84 -19.11 3.98
N GLU A 56 5.84 -18.78 4.75
CA GLU A 56 6.08 -17.39 5.11
C GLU A 56 6.92 -16.69 4.06
N HIS A 57 6.57 -15.44 3.81
CA HIS A 57 7.33 -14.60 2.90
C HIS A 57 7.63 -13.27 3.59
N ARG A 58 8.66 -12.61 3.12
CA ARG A 58 9.05 -11.31 3.65
C ARG A 58 8.46 -10.24 2.77
N TYR A 59 7.52 -9.48 3.29
CA TYR A 59 6.89 -8.39 2.56
C TYR A 59 7.45 -7.06 3.06
N GLN A 60 7.62 -6.11 2.17
CA GLN A 60 8.18 -4.82 2.50
C GLN A 60 7.36 -3.71 1.86
N GLY A 61 7.12 -2.67 2.60
CA GLY A 61 6.38 -1.51 2.11
C GLY A 61 6.16 -0.48 3.18
N VAL A 62 5.31 0.50 2.89
CA VAL A 62 5.00 1.58 3.80
C VAL A 62 3.83 1.17 4.68
N ARG A 63 3.88 1.49 5.96
CA ARG A 63 2.73 1.23 6.83
C ARG A 63 1.57 2.11 6.38
N LEU A 64 0.39 1.52 6.35
CA LEU A 64 -0.81 2.27 5.98
C LEU A 64 -1.01 3.47 6.90
N SER A 65 -0.83 3.28 8.21
CA SER A 65 -1.01 4.38 9.16
C SER A 65 -0.01 5.50 8.92
N THR A 66 1.22 5.17 8.53
CA THR A 66 2.24 6.18 8.24
C THR A 66 1.85 7.01 7.02
N LEU A 67 1.36 6.35 5.99
CA LEU A 67 0.94 7.06 4.78
C LEU A 67 -0.24 7.99 5.07
N LEU A 68 -1.23 7.50 5.81
CA LEU A 68 -2.40 8.30 6.14
C LEU A 68 -2.01 9.50 6.99
N ALA A 69 -1.13 9.31 7.97
CA ALA A 69 -0.68 10.41 8.82
C ALA A 69 0.07 11.46 8.02
N LYS A 70 0.92 11.01 7.10
CA LYS A 70 1.69 11.93 6.27
C LYS A 70 0.77 12.79 5.42
N LEU A 71 -0.35 12.25 4.98
CA LEU A 71 -1.29 12.99 4.15
C LEU A 71 -2.34 13.75 4.96
N GLY A 72 -2.30 13.63 6.27
CA GLY A 72 -3.27 14.33 7.13
C GLY A 72 -4.66 13.72 7.09
N ILE A 73 -4.76 12.44 6.81
CA ILE A 73 -6.05 11.77 6.70
C ILE A 73 -6.42 11.16 8.05
N HIS A 74 -7.60 11.50 8.57
CA HIS A 74 -8.06 11.07 9.89
C HIS A 74 -9.41 10.37 9.86
N SER A 75 -9.73 9.68 8.79
CA SER A 75 -11.00 8.96 8.71
C SER A 75 -10.94 7.69 9.53
N LYS A 76 -12.10 7.12 9.84
CA LYS A 76 -12.19 5.87 10.60
C LYS A 76 -11.91 4.66 9.74
N THR A 77 -12.25 4.74 8.47
CA THR A 77 -12.00 3.65 7.52
C THR A 77 -11.44 4.24 6.24
N VAL A 78 -10.74 3.41 5.49
CA VAL A 78 -10.31 3.77 4.15
C VAL A 78 -10.73 2.64 3.22
N LYS A 79 -11.20 3.02 2.04
CA LYS A 79 -11.61 2.05 1.03
C LYS A 79 -10.41 1.81 0.11
N VAL A 80 -9.97 0.58 0.04
CA VAL A 80 -8.86 0.19 -0.83
C VAL A 80 -9.45 -0.56 -2.01
N THR A 81 -9.13 -0.11 -3.22
CA THR A 81 -9.67 -0.68 -4.45
C THR A 81 -8.55 -1.28 -5.29
N ALA A 82 -8.83 -2.45 -5.84
CA ALA A 82 -7.89 -3.20 -6.68
C ALA A 82 -8.13 -2.93 -8.17
N LEU A 83 -7.22 -3.41 -8.99
CA LEU A 83 -7.32 -3.27 -10.44
C LEU A 83 -8.59 -3.87 -11.01
N ASN A 84 -9.10 -4.96 -10.40
CA ASN A 84 -10.30 -5.61 -10.89
C ASN A 84 -11.57 -5.09 -10.21
N ASP A 85 -11.47 -3.92 -9.57
CA ASP A 85 -12.57 -3.27 -8.88
C ASP A 85 -13.01 -3.93 -7.56
N TYR A 86 -12.33 -4.98 -7.12
CA TYR A 86 -12.56 -5.49 -5.77
C TYR A 86 -12.18 -4.38 -4.77
N TRP A 87 -12.94 -4.23 -3.71
CA TRP A 87 -12.60 -3.24 -2.71
C TRP A 87 -12.99 -3.72 -1.32
N ALA A 88 -12.35 -3.13 -0.33
CA ALA A 88 -12.66 -3.40 1.06
C ALA A 88 -12.43 -2.12 1.85
N SER A 89 -13.21 -1.95 2.91
CA SER A 89 -13.03 -0.81 3.82
C SER A 89 -12.25 -1.30 5.03
N LEU A 90 -11.07 -0.76 5.20
CA LEU A 90 -10.16 -1.17 6.27
C LEU A 90 -10.28 -0.21 7.44
N PRO A 91 -10.38 -0.76 8.67
CA PRO A 91 -10.42 0.12 9.87
C PRO A 91 -9.05 0.72 10.12
N VAL A 92 -9.00 2.04 10.19
CA VAL A 92 -7.75 2.76 10.40
C VAL A 92 -7.17 2.44 11.78
N ALA A 93 -8.02 2.22 12.78
CA ALA A 93 -7.54 1.87 14.12
C ALA A 93 -6.70 0.60 14.10
N GLU A 94 -7.08 -0.40 13.30
CA GLU A 94 -6.28 -1.61 13.18
C GLU A 94 -4.95 -1.34 12.48
N ALA A 95 -4.98 -0.47 11.49
CA ALA A 95 -3.75 -0.11 10.79
C ALA A 95 -2.79 0.64 11.71
N GLU A 96 -3.32 1.31 12.73
CA GLU A 96 -2.47 1.98 13.73
C GLU A 96 -1.97 0.99 14.77
N GLN A 97 -2.79 0.03 15.14
CA GLN A 97 -2.44 -0.94 16.16
C GLN A 97 -1.45 -1.99 15.68
N TYR A 98 -1.57 -2.42 14.45
CA TYR A 98 -0.72 -3.47 13.86
C TYR A 98 0.08 -2.92 12.68
N PRO A 99 1.23 -3.50 12.37
CA PRO A 99 2.00 -3.05 11.21
C PRO A 99 1.39 -3.54 9.90
N VAL A 100 0.25 -2.95 9.53
CA VAL A 100 -0.39 -3.20 8.24
C VAL A 100 0.35 -2.40 7.19
N ILE A 101 0.83 -3.05 6.15
CA ILE A 101 1.66 -2.36 5.16
C ILE A 101 1.07 -2.46 3.75
N LEU A 102 1.45 -1.47 2.94
CA LEU A 102 1.21 -1.50 1.52
C LEU A 102 2.45 -2.13 0.91
N ALA A 103 2.45 -3.44 0.78
CA ALA A 103 3.64 -4.15 0.32
C ALA A 103 3.86 -3.93 -1.16
N THR A 104 5.06 -3.53 -1.51
CA THR A 104 5.49 -3.37 -2.90
C THR A 104 6.54 -4.41 -3.27
N ARG A 105 7.07 -5.13 -2.27
CA ARG A 105 8.08 -6.17 -2.49
C ARG A 105 7.74 -7.42 -1.70
N GLN A 106 8.09 -8.56 -2.29
CA GLN A 106 7.99 -9.86 -1.63
C GLN A 106 9.33 -10.54 -1.83
N ASP A 107 9.96 -10.94 -0.73
CA ASP A 107 11.27 -11.60 -0.74
C ASP A 107 12.31 -10.80 -1.51
N GLY A 108 12.25 -9.48 -1.38
CA GLY A 108 13.21 -8.57 -2.00
C GLY A 108 12.91 -8.20 -3.44
N LYS A 109 11.85 -8.74 -4.01
CA LYS A 109 11.52 -8.46 -5.41
C LYS A 109 10.26 -7.62 -5.52
N VAL A 110 10.28 -6.65 -6.43
CA VAL A 110 9.12 -5.80 -6.65
C VAL A 110 7.95 -6.65 -7.12
N LEU A 111 6.78 -6.44 -6.53
CA LEU A 111 5.58 -7.17 -6.90
C LEU A 111 5.09 -6.69 -8.25
N LYS A 112 4.80 -7.64 -9.14
CA LYS A 112 4.22 -7.36 -10.44
C LYS A 112 2.76 -7.75 -10.41
N ARG A 113 1.99 -7.27 -11.38
CA ARG A 113 0.57 -7.58 -11.43
C ARG A 113 0.28 -9.07 -11.29
N ARG A 114 1.04 -9.91 -11.99
CA ARG A 114 0.82 -11.36 -11.91
C ARG A 114 1.17 -11.94 -10.56
N ASN A 115 1.88 -11.18 -9.72
CA ASN A 115 2.28 -11.62 -8.38
C ASN A 115 1.62 -10.76 -7.32
N LYS A 116 0.40 -10.30 -7.57
CA LYS A 116 -0.41 -9.54 -6.64
C LYS A 116 -0.02 -8.06 -6.50
N GLY A 117 0.88 -7.57 -7.35
CA GLY A 117 1.24 -6.15 -7.38
C GLY A 117 0.25 -5.31 -8.17
N PRO A 118 0.45 -4.01 -8.16
CA PRO A 118 1.65 -3.33 -7.64
C PRO A 118 1.72 -3.25 -6.13
N ILE A 119 0.58 -3.32 -5.45
CA ILE A 119 0.54 -3.21 -3.99
C ILE A 119 -0.33 -4.33 -3.44
N PHE A 120 0.17 -4.98 -2.39
CA PHE A 120 -0.55 -6.02 -1.68
C PHE A 120 -0.69 -5.55 -0.23
N ILE A 121 -1.91 -5.39 0.23
CA ILE A 121 -2.14 -5.00 1.63
C ILE A 121 -1.84 -6.21 2.50
N ILE A 122 -0.84 -6.12 3.34
CA ILE A 122 -0.39 -7.23 4.18
C ILE A 122 -0.68 -6.93 5.65
N TYR A 123 -1.35 -7.85 6.30
CA TYR A 123 -1.54 -7.87 7.74
C TYR A 123 -0.56 -8.89 8.33
N PRO A 124 -0.04 -8.64 9.52
CA PRO A 124 0.97 -9.53 10.13
C PRO A 124 0.30 -10.75 10.79
N LEU A 125 -0.23 -11.64 9.98
CA LEU A 125 -1.01 -12.78 10.48
C LEU A 125 -0.17 -13.74 11.34
N SER A 126 1.09 -13.95 10.96
CA SER A 126 1.94 -14.88 11.71
C SER A 126 2.26 -14.40 13.10
N ASP A 127 2.49 -13.09 13.25
CA ASP A 127 2.81 -12.52 14.56
C ASP A 127 1.57 -12.29 15.43
N TYR A 128 0.41 -12.19 14.82
CA TYR A 128 -0.86 -11.93 15.52
C TYR A 128 -1.90 -12.91 15.01
N PRO A 129 -1.85 -14.16 15.49
CA PRO A 129 -2.76 -15.20 14.98
C PRO A 129 -4.24 -14.87 15.09
N ASP A 130 -4.61 -13.98 16.01
CA ASP A 130 -6.00 -13.56 16.13
C ASP A 130 -6.49 -12.83 14.88
N LEU A 131 -5.58 -12.28 14.09
CA LEU A 131 -5.94 -11.63 12.84
C LEU A 131 -6.17 -12.62 11.71
N ASP A 132 -5.74 -13.88 11.87
CA ASP A 132 -5.81 -14.85 10.78
C ASP A 132 -7.23 -15.42 10.69
N GLN A 133 -8.12 -14.63 10.11
CA GLN A 133 -9.53 -15.00 9.95
C GLN A 133 -10.10 -14.32 8.71
N GLU A 134 -11.24 -14.80 8.26
CA GLU A 134 -11.84 -14.33 7.02
C GLU A 134 -12.02 -12.82 6.94
N ARG A 135 -12.41 -12.22 8.03
CA ARG A 135 -12.62 -10.77 8.07
C ARG A 135 -11.33 -10.03 7.66
N THR A 136 -10.22 -10.43 8.27
CA THR A 136 -8.92 -9.80 7.98
C THR A 136 -8.48 -10.13 6.56
N HIS A 137 -8.69 -11.37 6.13
CA HIS A 137 -8.31 -11.76 4.77
C HIS A 137 -8.99 -10.89 3.73
N SER A 138 -10.23 -10.48 3.99
CA SER A 138 -10.96 -9.63 3.04
C SER A 138 -10.34 -8.24 2.94
N PHE A 139 -9.60 -7.81 3.97
CA PHE A 139 -8.92 -6.52 3.95
C PHE A 139 -7.58 -6.57 3.23
N MET A 140 -7.05 -7.77 3.00
CA MET A 140 -5.74 -7.93 2.37
C MET A 140 -5.89 -7.87 0.86
N VAL A 141 -6.25 -6.68 0.39
CA VAL A 141 -6.49 -6.43 -1.04
C VAL A 141 -5.18 -6.55 -1.79
N TRP A 142 -5.16 -7.33 -2.86
CA TRP A 142 -3.99 -7.41 -3.72
C TRP A 142 -4.29 -6.76 -5.05
N GLN A 143 -3.24 -6.36 -5.76
CA GLN A 143 -3.34 -5.47 -6.93
C GLN A 143 -4.02 -4.16 -6.55
N ALA A 144 -3.77 -3.67 -5.34
CA ALA A 144 -4.37 -2.45 -4.84
C ALA A 144 -3.77 -1.25 -5.58
N VAL A 145 -4.62 -0.33 -5.99
CA VAL A 145 -4.20 0.85 -6.77
C VAL A 145 -4.81 2.14 -6.27
N ARG A 146 -5.78 2.08 -5.36
CA ARG A 146 -6.44 3.30 -4.91
C ARG A 146 -6.89 3.19 -3.47
N ILE A 147 -6.76 4.28 -2.74
CA ILE A 147 -7.24 4.41 -1.37
C ILE A 147 -8.12 5.65 -1.31
N ASP A 148 -9.33 5.49 -0.83
CA ASP A 148 -10.25 6.60 -0.61
C ASP A 148 -10.55 6.69 0.88
N ALA A 149 -10.39 7.86 1.48
CA ALA A 149 -10.79 8.09 2.86
C ALA A 149 -12.30 8.13 2.94
N GLU A 150 -12.85 7.53 3.99
CA GLU A 150 -14.31 7.46 4.16
C GLU A 150 -14.80 8.22 5.38
#